data_a21f2de7a8f9a01cebe78b5d4af6d78f
#
_entry.id   a21f2de7a8f9a01cebe78b5d4af6d78f
#
_cell.length_a   1.000
_cell.length_b   1.000
_cell.length_c   1.000
_cell.angle_alpha   90.00
_cell.angle_beta   90.00
_cell.angle_gamma   90.00
#
_symmetry.space_group_name_H-M   'P 1'
#
loop_
_entity.id
_entity.type
_entity.pdbx_description
1 polymer ?
#
loop_
_entity_poly.entity_id
_entity_poly.type
_entity_poly.pdbx_seq_one_letter_code
_entity_poly.pdbx_strand_id
1 'polypeptide(L)'
;MDVRLGNGYDVHAFCEGDHVWLCGVKVPHGKALLGHSDADVGMHALTDAIYGALAEGDIGRHFPPSDPQWKGAASHIFLRHAMERVAARGFRLANCDVTLVCERPKIGPHADAMRAALAGLMGVAVDAVSVKATTSERLGFTGREEGIAALATATLVKA
;
A
#
# COMPACT_ATOMS: atom_id res chain seq x y z
N MET A 1 -19.62 15.52 13.10
CA MET A 1 -18.24 15.13 12.67
C MET A 1 -18.36 14.15 11.51
N ASP A 2 -17.65 14.40 10.45
CA ASP A 2 -17.72 13.54 9.27
C ASP A 2 -16.40 12.75 9.18
N VAL A 3 -16.46 11.50 9.60
CA VAL A 3 -15.31 10.58 9.65
C VAL A 3 -15.62 9.40 8.74
N ARG A 4 -14.65 9.03 7.92
CA ARG A 4 -14.75 7.88 7.02
C ARG A 4 -13.57 6.96 7.21
N LEU A 5 -13.85 5.67 7.23
CA LEU A 5 -12.85 4.61 7.32
C LEU A 5 -12.89 3.76 6.05
N GLY A 6 -11.72 3.37 5.59
CA GLY A 6 -11.59 2.42 4.48
C GLY A 6 -10.57 1.36 4.81
N ASN A 7 -10.77 0.17 4.27
CA ASN A 7 -9.84 -0.94 4.39
C ASN A 7 -9.35 -1.36 3.01
N GLY A 8 -8.09 -1.78 2.95
CA GLY A 8 -7.51 -2.33 1.73
C GLY A 8 -6.79 -3.63 2.04
N TYR A 9 -6.77 -4.51 1.06
CA TYR A 9 -6.04 -5.77 1.12
C TYR A 9 -5.45 -6.05 -0.26
N ASP A 10 -4.17 -6.42 -0.30
CA ASP A 10 -3.53 -6.81 -1.54
C ASP A 10 -2.52 -7.93 -1.31
N VAL A 11 -2.23 -8.69 -2.34
CA VAL A 11 -1.32 -9.82 -2.30
C VAL A 11 -0.52 -9.86 -3.60
N HIS A 12 0.78 -10.08 -3.49
CA HIS A 12 1.63 -10.39 -4.65
C HIS A 12 2.46 -11.63 -4.36
N ALA A 13 2.57 -12.50 -5.37
CA ALA A 13 3.40 -13.69 -5.31
C ALA A 13 4.87 -13.31 -5.47
N PHE A 14 5.76 -14.08 -4.86
CA PHE A 14 7.19 -13.97 -5.13
C PHE A 14 7.55 -14.50 -6.52
N CYS A 15 8.59 -13.92 -7.08
CA CYS A 15 9.22 -14.37 -8.34
C CYS A 15 10.73 -14.16 -8.24
N GLU A 16 11.47 -14.53 -9.29
CA GLU A 16 12.90 -14.29 -9.33
C GLU A 16 13.23 -12.81 -9.23
N GLY A 17 14.25 -12.50 -8.46
CA GLY A 17 14.73 -11.13 -8.28
C GLY A 17 15.60 -11.00 -7.05
N ASP A 18 16.05 -9.79 -6.79
CA ASP A 18 16.99 -9.49 -5.70
C ASP A 18 16.50 -8.39 -4.75
N HIS A 19 15.28 -7.92 -4.95
CA HIS A 19 14.67 -6.91 -4.07
C HIS A 19 13.16 -6.89 -4.22
N VAL A 20 12.49 -6.33 -3.23
CA VAL A 20 11.06 -6.00 -3.27
C VAL A 20 10.86 -4.51 -3.03
N TRP A 21 9.80 -3.95 -3.60
CA TRP A 21 9.33 -2.61 -3.28
C TRP A 21 8.19 -2.71 -2.29
N LEU A 22 8.33 -2.09 -1.13
CA LEU A 22 7.31 -2.10 -0.09
C LEU A 22 7.14 -0.69 0.49
N CYS A 23 5.94 -0.15 0.38
CA CYS A 23 5.61 1.20 0.87
C CYS A 23 6.61 2.27 0.38
N GLY A 24 6.98 2.18 -0.90
CA GLY A 24 7.88 3.12 -1.55
C GLY A 24 9.37 2.93 -1.26
N VAL A 25 9.75 1.85 -0.58
CA VAL A 25 11.14 1.57 -0.22
C VAL A 25 11.62 0.30 -0.90
N LYS A 26 12.82 0.36 -1.49
CA LYS A 26 13.49 -0.80 -2.07
C LYS A 26 14.16 -1.59 -0.96
N VAL A 27 13.68 -2.81 -0.74
CA VAL A 27 14.17 -3.70 0.32
C VAL A 27 14.93 -4.86 -0.31
N PRO A 28 16.23 -5.06 -0.01
CA PRO A 28 16.97 -6.22 -0.49
C PRO A 28 16.33 -7.52 -0.01
N HIS A 29 16.20 -8.47 -0.92
CA HIS A 29 15.63 -9.77 -0.61
C HIS A 29 16.05 -10.77 -1.71
N GLY A 30 16.03 -12.06 -1.42
CA GLY A 30 16.40 -13.10 -2.39
C GLY A 30 15.34 -13.37 -3.46
N LYS A 31 14.21 -12.66 -3.43
CA LYS A 31 13.14 -12.75 -4.43
C LYS A 31 12.55 -11.36 -4.66
N ALA A 32 11.82 -11.20 -5.76
CA ALA A 32 11.03 -10.02 -6.07
C ALA A 32 9.53 -10.35 -5.94
N LEU A 33 8.69 -9.34 -6.03
CA LEU A 33 7.24 -9.53 -6.11
C LEU A 33 6.80 -9.44 -7.57
N LEU A 34 5.93 -10.35 -7.97
CA LEU A 34 5.41 -10.46 -9.33
C LEU A 34 4.36 -9.39 -9.57
N GLY A 35 4.57 -8.56 -10.58
CA GLY A 35 3.63 -7.52 -10.98
C GLY A 35 4.10 -6.80 -12.24
N HIS A 36 3.26 -5.91 -12.75
CA HIS A 36 3.52 -5.19 -13.99
C HIS A 36 4.48 -4.01 -13.83
N SER A 37 4.79 -3.60 -12.60
CA SER A 37 5.70 -2.52 -12.27
C SER A 37 6.46 -2.88 -10.99
N ASP A 38 6.29 -2.10 -9.94
CA ASP A 38 6.99 -2.29 -8.67
C ASP A 38 6.33 -3.31 -7.74
N ALA A 39 5.09 -3.70 -8.03
CA ALA A 39 4.30 -4.66 -7.23
C ALA A 39 4.26 -4.29 -5.73
N ASP A 40 4.20 -3.00 -5.42
CA ASP A 40 4.19 -2.51 -4.04
C ASP A 40 2.87 -2.85 -3.35
N VAL A 41 2.84 -4.01 -2.72
CA VAL A 41 1.63 -4.55 -2.11
C VAL A 41 1.11 -3.66 -0.97
N GLY A 42 2.01 -3.04 -0.21
CA GLY A 42 1.63 -2.13 0.88
C GLY A 42 0.99 -0.85 0.36
N MET A 43 1.57 -0.26 -0.67
CA MET A 43 1.05 0.96 -1.28
C MET A 43 -0.28 0.71 -1.98
N HIS A 44 -0.45 -0.44 -2.63
CA HIS A 44 -1.71 -0.82 -3.27
C HIS A 44 -2.83 -1.00 -2.23
N ALA A 45 -2.55 -1.69 -1.13
CA ALA A 45 -3.54 -1.85 -0.06
C ALA A 45 -3.96 -0.50 0.54
N LEU A 46 -2.99 0.40 0.76
CA LEU A 46 -3.27 1.76 1.26
C LEU A 46 -4.11 2.57 0.27
N THR A 47 -3.78 2.51 -1.00
CA THR A 47 -4.53 3.21 -2.05
C THR A 47 -5.99 2.74 -2.07
N ASP A 48 -6.22 1.44 -2.04
CA ASP A 48 -7.58 0.87 -1.98
C ASP A 48 -8.32 1.27 -0.70
N ALA A 49 -7.61 1.35 0.43
CA ALA A 49 -8.20 1.80 1.68
C ALA A 49 -8.72 3.24 1.56
N ILE A 50 -7.97 4.11 0.91
CA ILE A 50 -8.36 5.51 0.70
C ILE A 50 -9.59 5.59 -0.22
N TYR A 51 -9.59 4.87 -1.34
CA TYR A 51 -10.76 4.82 -2.22
C TYR A 51 -11.98 4.25 -1.49
N GLY A 52 -11.77 3.22 -0.67
CA GLY A 52 -12.86 2.63 0.12
C GLY A 52 -13.47 3.62 1.10
N ALA A 53 -12.66 4.44 1.77
CA ALA A 53 -13.15 5.49 2.65
C ALA A 53 -14.00 6.52 1.92
N LEU A 54 -13.69 6.78 0.66
CA LEU A 54 -14.46 7.69 -0.20
C LEU A 54 -15.69 7.00 -0.84
N ALA A 55 -15.82 5.70 -0.70
CA ALA A 55 -16.82 4.89 -1.40
C ALA A 55 -16.68 5.01 -2.93
N GLU A 56 -15.44 5.06 -3.42
CA GLU A 56 -15.10 5.21 -4.84
C GLU A 56 -14.45 3.96 -5.45
N GLY A 57 -14.62 2.81 -4.82
CA GLY A 57 -14.14 1.54 -5.36
C GLY A 57 -12.68 1.26 -5.02
N ASP A 58 -11.91 0.92 -6.02
CA ASP A 58 -10.52 0.45 -5.91
C ASP A 58 -9.65 0.96 -7.08
N ILE A 59 -8.38 0.57 -7.07
CA ILE A 59 -7.44 0.94 -8.14
C ILE A 59 -7.96 0.51 -9.51
N GLY A 60 -8.46 -0.72 -9.62
CA GLY A 60 -8.93 -1.27 -10.90
C GLY A 60 -10.10 -0.50 -11.51
N ARG A 61 -10.90 0.15 -10.69
CA ARG A 61 -12.00 1.01 -11.16
C ARG A 61 -11.49 2.30 -11.78
N HIS A 62 -10.48 2.92 -11.18
CA HIS A 62 -9.91 4.18 -11.67
C HIS A 62 -8.86 3.98 -12.76
N PHE A 63 -8.15 2.87 -12.71
CA PHE A 63 -7.07 2.51 -13.63
C PHE A 63 -7.30 1.09 -14.15
N PRO A 64 -8.26 0.89 -15.08
CA PRO A 64 -8.61 -0.45 -15.54
C PRO A 64 -7.40 -1.20 -16.09
N PRO A 65 -7.20 -2.47 -15.69
CA PRO A 65 -6.08 -3.29 -16.20
C PRO A 65 -6.13 -3.49 -17.72
N SER A 66 -7.32 -3.36 -18.31
CA SER A 66 -7.53 -3.45 -19.76
C SER A 66 -7.02 -2.22 -20.52
N ASP A 67 -6.75 -1.10 -19.83
CA ASP A 67 -6.26 0.13 -20.47
C ASP A 67 -4.73 0.07 -20.57
N PRO A 68 -4.16 -0.01 -21.79
CA PRO A 68 -2.72 -0.12 -21.96
C PRO A 68 -1.94 1.09 -21.40
N GLN A 69 -2.59 2.24 -21.23
CA GLN A 69 -1.99 3.44 -20.68
C GLN A 69 -1.41 3.20 -19.28
N TRP A 70 -2.03 2.35 -18.48
CA TRP A 70 -1.66 2.10 -17.08
C TRP A 70 -0.79 0.87 -16.89
N LYS A 71 -0.53 0.12 -17.96
CA LYS A 71 0.34 -1.05 -17.90
C LYS A 71 1.76 -0.61 -17.53
N GLY A 72 2.29 -1.16 -16.45
CA GLY A 72 3.61 -0.80 -15.95
C GLY A 72 3.66 0.51 -15.17
N ALA A 73 2.51 1.14 -14.86
CA ALA A 73 2.48 2.35 -14.07
C ALA A 73 2.99 2.09 -12.65
N ALA A 74 3.82 3.00 -12.13
CA ALA A 74 4.34 2.90 -10.78
C ALA A 74 3.24 3.12 -9.74
N SER A 75 3.31 2.41 -8.63
CA SER A 75 2.27 2.42 -7.58
C SER A 75 2.00 3.79 -6.99
N HIS A 76 3.00 4.68 -6.94
CA HIS A 76 2.82 6.03 -6.41
C HIS A 76 1.85 6.88 -7.22
N ILE A 77 1.66 6.56 -8.50
CA ILE A 77 0.68 7.25 -9.36
C ILE A 77 -0.73 7.03 -8.81
N PHE A 78 -1.03 5.81 -8.42
CA PHE A 78 -2.35 5.45 -7.89
C PHE A 78 -2.59 6.09 -6.52
N LEU A 79 -1.58 6.08 -5.65
CA LEU A 79 -1.68 6.70 -4.32
C LEU A 79 -1.92 8.21 -4.44
N ARG A 80 -1.19 8.88 -5.32
CA ARG A 80 -1.37 10.32 -5.55
C ARG A 80 -2.76 10.64 -6.07
N HIS A 81 -3.26 9.84 -7.02
CA HIS A 81 -4.63 10.02 -7.51
C HIS A 81 -5.67 9.87 -6.40
N ALA A 82 -5.51 8.87 -5.54
CA ALA A 82 -6.41 8.69 -4.40
C ALA A 82 -6.41 9.93 -3.49
N MET A 83 -5.23 10.51 -3.22
CA MET A 83 -5.12 11.73 -2.41
C MET A 83 -5.73 12.95 -3.10
N GLU A 84 -5.63 13.06 -4.42
CA GLU A 84 -6.33 14.09 -5.19
C GLU A 84 -7.85 13.97 -5.03
N ARG A 85 -8.37 12.74 -5.04
CA ARG A 85 -9.79 12.49 -4.82
C ARG A 85 -10.22 12.88 -3.41
N VAL A 86 -9.37 12.60 -2.41
CA VAL A 86 -9.63 13.01 -1.01
C VAL A 86 -9.85 14.52 -0.95
N ALA A 87 -8.91 15.29 -1.51
CA ALA A 87 -9.00 16.76 -1.52
C ALA A 87 -10.21 17.26 -2.30
N ALA A 88 -10.47 16.69 -3.48
CA ALA A 88 -11.60 17.07 -4.33
C ALA A 88 -12.94 16.86 -3.65
N ARG A 89 -13.04 15.89 -2.76
CA ARG A 89 -14.25 15.58 -1.98
C ARG A 89 -14.33 16.37 -0.67
N GLY A 90 -13.38 17.25 -0.39
CA GLY A 90 -13.37 18.07 0.82
C GLY A 90 -12.96 17.33 2.08
N PHE A 91 -12.19 16.28 1.94
CA PHE A 91 -11.64 15.51 3.06
C PHE A 91 -10.13 15.69 3.16
N ARG A 92 -9.57 15.24 4.25
CA ARG A 92 -8.14 15.09 4.47
C ARG A 92 -7.87 13.76 5.16
N LEU A 93 -6.69 13.23 4.97
CA LEU A 93 -6.26 12.02 5.68
C LEU A 93 -5.92 12.39 7.13
N ALA A 94 -6.61 11.77 8.08
CA ALA A 94 -6.30 11.93 9.49
C ALA A 94 -5.13 11.03 9.89
N ASN A 95 -5.21 9.75 9.51
CA ASN A 95 -4.12 8.79 9.71
C ASN A 95 -4.33 7.57 8.81
N CYS A 96 -3.27 6.79 8.67
CA CYS A 96 -3.36 5.48 8.04
C CYS A 96 -2.45 4.48 8.74
N ASP A 97 -2.76 3.20 8.58
CA ASP A 97 -2.02 2.10 9.16
C ASP A 97 -1.88 1.00 8.11
N VAL A 98 -0.64 0.56 7.87
CA VAL A 98 -0.33 -0.51 6.93
C VAL A 98 0.32 -1.64 7.69
N THR A 99 -0.20 -2.85 7.52
CA THR A 99 0.38 -4.07 8.07
C THR A 99 0.88 -4.94 6.92
N LEU A 100 2.17 -5.25 6.92
CA LEU A 100 2.78 -6.17 5.96
C LEU A 100 2.87 -7.55 6.59
N VAL A 101 2.34 -8.55 5.89
CA VAL A 101 2.32 -9.93 6.37
C VAL A 101 3.30 -10.73 5.55
N CYS A 102 4.43 -11.10 6.15
CA CYS A 102 5.47 -11.91 5.51
C CYS A 102 6.40 -12.50 6.57
N GLU A 103 6.97 -13.66 6.27
CA GLU A 103 8.04 -14.24 7.09
C GLU A 103 9.35 -13.51 6.88
N ARG A 104 9.67 -13.20 5.63
CA ARG A 104 10.82 -12.43 5.17
C ARG A 104 10.45 -11.59 3.94
N PRO A 105 11.11 -10.44 3.68
CA PRO A 105 12.21 -9.84 4.45
C PRO A 105 11.75 -9.29 5.80
N LYS A 106 12.70 -8.98 6.69
CA LYS A 106 12.39 -8.30 7.95
C LYS A 106 12.04 -6.84 7.66
N ILE A 107 10.89 -6.41 8.11
CA ILE A 107 10.34 -5.09 7.81
C ILE A 107 10.80 -4.04 8.82
N GLY A 108 10.97 -4.43 10.09
CA GLY A 108 11.27 -3.49 11.17
C GLY A 108 12.39 -2.49 10.85
N PRO A 109 13.56 -2.92 10.30
CA PRO A 109 14.64 -1.99 9.95
C PRO A 109 14.26 -0.95 8.89
N HIS A 110 13.21 -1.19 8.12
CA HIS A 110 12.77 -0.32 7.02
C HIS A 110 11.50 0.48 7.33
N ALA A 111 10.87 0.22 8.47
CA ALA A 111 9.55 0.79 8.78
C ALA A 111 9.55 2.32 8.80
N ASP A 112 10.57 2.94 9.39
CA ASP A 112 10.64 4.41 9.44
C ASP A 112 10.85 5.03 8.05
N ALA A 113 11.67 4.41 7.19
CA ALA A 113 11.84 4.86 5.81
C ALA A 113 10.53 4.72 5.01
N MET A 114 9.78 3.65 5.24
CA MET A 114 8.47 3.42 4.62
C MET A 114 7.45 4.48 5.05
N ARG A 115 7.41 4.80 6.33
CA ARG A 115 6.54 5.86 6.86
C ARG A 115 6.86 7.21 6.21
N ALA A 116 8.15 7.55 6.14
CA ALA A 116 8.60 8.79 5.52
C ALA A 116 8.25 8.86 4.03
N ALA A 117 8.43 7.76 3.29
CA ALA A 117 8.11 7.70 1.88
C ALA A 117 6.60 7.90 1.64
N LEU A 118 5.76 7.19 2.38
CA LEU A 118 4.30 7.32 2.26
C LEU A 118 3.83 8.73 2.67
N ALA A 119 4.35 9.26 3.77
CA ALA A 119 4.00 10.59 4.24
C ALA A 119 4.34 11.67 3.19
N GLY A 120 5.51 11.56 2.56
CA GLY A 120 5.92 12.47 1.49
C GLY A 120 5.01 12.39 0.27
N LEU A 121 4.63 11.19 -0.14
CA LEU A 121 3.73 10.98 -1.27
C LEU A 121 2.32 11.52 -1.00
N MET A 122 1.84 11.39 0.22
CA MET A 122 0.50 11.82 0.60
C MET A 122 0.44 13.28 1.09
N GLY A 123 1.58 13.90 1.33
CA GLY A 123 1.62 15.27 1.84
C GLY A 123 1.10 15.41 3.28
N VAL A 124 1.38 14.41 4.12
CA VAL A 124 0.96 14.40 5.54
C VAL A 124 2.17 14.27 6.46
N ALA A 125 1.97 14.56 7.74
CA ALA A 125 3.01 14.38 8.74
C ALA A 125 3.31 12.89 8.97
N VAL A 126 4.57 12.56 9.28
CA VAL A 126 5.00 11.18 9.49
C VAL A 126 4.23 10.50 10.63
N ASP A 127 3.85 11.23 11.66
CA ASP A 127 3.09 10.66 12.79
C ASP A 127 1.66 10.24 12.43
N ALA A 128 1.17 10.64 11.24
CA ALA A 128 -0.11 10.17 10.72
C ALA A 128 0.01 8.84 9.98
N VAL A 129 1.21 8.31 9.80
CA VAL A 129 1.47 7.10 9.01
C VAL A 129 2.09 6.02 9.89
N SER A 130 1.41 4.89 9.98
CA SER A 130 1.91 3.70 10.67
C SER A 130 2.25 2.61 9.65
N VAL A 131 3.40 1.97 9.84
CA VAL A 131 3.80 0.77 9.09
C VAL A 131 4.33 -0.23 10.10
N LYS A 132 3.76 -1.42 10.08
CA LYS A 132 4.19 -2.53 10.92
C LYS A 132 4.12 -3.83 10.14
N ALA A 133 4.68 -4.89 10.70
CA ALA A 133 4.68 -6.18 10.06
C ALA A 133 4.35 -7.27 11.07
N THR A 134 3.87 -8.38 10.54
CA THR A 134 3.70 -9.61 11.29
C THR A 134 4.03 -10.80 10.40
N THR A 135 4.46 -11.88 11.00
CA THR A 135 4.46 -13.18 10.33
C THR A 135 3.07 -13.78 10.44
N SER A 136 2.84 -14.88 9.71
CA SER A 136 1.65 -15.72 9.90
C SER A 136 2.00 -17.03 10.62
N GLU A 137 3.08 -17.04 11.40
CA GLU A 137 3.54 -18.21 12.17
C GLU A 137 3.73 -19.44 11.27
N ARG A 138 4.28 -19.22 10.08
CA ARG A 138 4.53 -20.23 9.04
C ARG A 138 3.27 -20.92 8.52
N LEU A 139 2.11 -20.32 8.73
CA LEU A 139 0.83 -20.81 8.23
C LEU A 139 0.45 -20.11 6.95
N GLY A 140 -0.20 -20.84 6.03
CA GLY A 140 -0.73 -20.31 4.80
C GLY A 140 0.34 -19.89 3.79
N PHE A 141 -0.08 -19.21 2.73
CA PHE A 141 0.83 -18.84 1.64
C PHE A 141 1.91 -17.84 2.07
N THR A 142 1.60 -16.93 2.96
CA THR A 142 2.61 -16.02 3.52
C THR A 142 3.59 -16.77 4.41
N GLY A 143 3.11 -17.72 5.18
CA GLY A 143 3.94 -18.56 6.04
C GLY A 143 4.83 -19.53 5.26
N ARG A 144 4.39 -19.95 4.07
CA ARG A 144 5.21 -20.76 3.16
C ARG A 144 6.14 -19.94 2.26
N GLU A 145 6.18 -18.63 2.48
CA GLU A 145 7.00 -17.70 1.69
C GLU A 145 6.69 -17.75 0.19
N GLU A 146 5.42 -17.85 -0.15
CA GLU A 146 4.93 -17.83 -1.54
C GLU A 146 4.64 -16.40 -2.01
N GLY A 147 4.46 -15.48 -1.08
CA GLY A 147 4.17 -14.08 -1.37
C GLY A 147 4.07 -13.23 -0.12
N ILE A 148 3.71 -11.97 -0.33
CA ILE A 148 3.47 -11.00 0.73
C ILE A 148 2.03 -10.51 0.63
N ALA A 149 1.35 -10.41 1.77
CA ALA A 149 0.05 -9.76 1.88
C ALA A 149 0.21 -8.43 2.61
N ALA A 150 -0.68 -7.50 2.31
CA ALA A 150 -0.77 -6.23 3.04
C ALA A 150 -2.22 -5.93 3.38
N LEU A 151 -2.42 -5.38 4.56
CA LEU A 151 -3.69 -4.81 4.99
C LEU A 151 -3.45 -3.33 5.28
N ALA A 152 -4.41 -2.50 4.95
CA ALA A 152 -4.33 -1.09 5.26
C ALA A 152 -5.67 -0.56 5.76
N THR A 153 -5.61 0.44 6.61
CA THR A 153 -6.77 1.22 7.04
C THR A 153 -6.45 2.68 6.87
N ALA A 154 -7.38 3.43 6.31
CA ALA A 154 -7.27 4.88 6.17
C ALA A 154 -8.46 5.54 6.86
N THR A 155 -8.19 6.62 7.58
CA THR A 155 -9.21 7.45 8.22
C THR A 155 -9.20 8.82 7.56
N LEU A 156 -10.34 9.20 7.02
CA LEU A 156 -10.55 10.53 6.44
C LEU A 156 -11.47 11.33 7.34
N VAL A 157 -11.18 12.61 7.44
CA VAL A 157 -12.04 13.56 8.16
C VAL A 157 -12.32 14.75 7.27
N LYS A 158 -13.41 15.41 7.51
CA LYS A 158 -13.76 16.63 6.77
C LYS A 158 -12.67 17.67 6.93
N ALA A 159 -12.23 18.21 5.82
CA ALA A 159 -11.19 19.24 5.82
C ALA A 159 -11.73 20.58 6.30
#